data_735c6dde0e9d901825aeb8bb8a006cad
#
_entry.id   735c6dde0e9d901825aeb8bb8a006cad
#
_cell.length_a   1.000
_cell.length_b   1.000
_cell.length_c   1.000
_cell.angle_alpha   90.00
_cell.angle_beta   90.00
_cell.angle_gamma   90.00
#
_symmetry.space_group_name_H-M   'P 1'
#
loop_
_entity.id
_entity.type
_entity.pdbx_description
1 polymer ?
#
loop_
_entity_poly.entity_id
_entity_poly.type
_entity_poly.pdbx_seq_one_letter_code
_entity_poly.pdbx_strand_id
1 'polypeptide(L)'
;MNDVRNLLESHFPGLHVRIEKMLVESEARYNHQSNQAPSEFLLEHARRTAAIAHKISGMEGVDPFLPALVALYHDAGKFHEGEYHKDDIPEEEHAAVLAGSMLAEFGVERNDIEAVLEALRALYDDRLPCVGPCRIVQDADRLDKLGALGVGAFFTKATLRGRGLVDALVTTLSRELTYALAAPQSMFTETGKKLAGEKATKTVAFFDDLLHDLESWGIASFERRSIMLEEDFRTRDGASIKSMEVTIVMPSACPDCEAPLGLTHQRERGVKCEKLTVRFACGGCSYAREIYFCLPVFA
;
A
#
# COMPACT_ATOMS: atom_id res chain seq x y z
N MET A 1 -19.34 3.62 1.20
CA MET A 1 -19.40 2.68 2.34
C MET A 1 -20.77 2.04 2.51
N ASN A 2 -21.85 2.81 2.43
CA ASN A 2 -23.21 2.22 2.52
C ASN A 2 -23.46 1.15 1.45
N ASP A 3 -22.93 1.32 0.24
CA ASP A 3 -23.16 0.38 -0.87
C ASP A 3 -22.55 -0.99 -0.63
N VAL A 4 -21.29 -1.07 -0.14
CA VAL A 4 -20.64 -2.35 0.21
C VAL A 4 -21.37 -3.03 1.37
N ARG A 5 -21.70 -2.28 2.42
CA ARG A 5 -22.47 -2.82 3.54
C ARG A 5 -23.81 -3.36 3.09
N ASN A 6 -24.58 -2.55 2.33
CA ASN A 6 -25.90 -2.96 1.83
C ASN A 6 -25.79 -4.19 0.92
N LEU A 7 -24.77 -4.25 0.07
CA LEU A 7 -24.50 -5.41 -0.78
C LEU A 7 -24.33 -6.67 0.08
N LEU A 8 -23.43 -6.65 1.07
CA LEU A 8 -23.16 -7.82 1.90
C LEU A 8 -24.34 -8.19 2.80
N GLU A 9 -25.00 -7.21 3.41
CA GLU A 9 -26.18 -7.45 4.26
C GLU A 9 -27.38 -8.00 3.47
N SER A 10 -27.51 -7.69 2.18
CA SER A 10 -28.56 -8.26 1.33
C SER A 10 -28.35 -9.74 0.99
N HIS A 11 -27.11 -10.19 0.97
CA HIS A 11 -26.75 -11.60 0.70
C HIS A 11 -26.61 -12.41 1.98
N PHE A 12 -25.90 -11.84 2.97
CA PHE A 12 -25.54 -12.52 4.21
C PHE A 12 -25.67 -11.57 5.41
N PRO A 13 -26.86 -11.46 6.00
CA PRO A 13 -27.10 -10.55 7.12
C PRO A 13 -26.14 -10.78 8.29
N GLY A 14 -25.49 -9.71 8.74
CA GLY A 14 -24.52 -9.72 9.83
C GLY A 14 -23.07 -10.03 9.43
N LEU A 15 -22.80 -10.49 8.20
CA LEU A 15 -21.45 -10.81 7.74
C LEU A 15 -20.54 -9.58 7.78
N HIS A 16 -21.00 -8.45 7.25
CA HIS A 16 -20.21 -7.22 7.23
C HIS A 16 -19.78 -6.78 8.65
N VAL A 17 -20.71 -6.80 9.58
CA VAL A 17 -20.45 -6.44 10.98
C VAL A 17 -19.43 -7.40 11.62
N ARG A 18 -19.53 -8.69 11.30
CA ARG A 18 -18.62 -9.70 11.83
C ARG A 18 -17.20 -9.53 11.32
N ILE A 19 -17.03 -9.21 10.02
CA ILE A 19 -15.72 -8.91 9.42
C ILE A 19 -15.10 -7.66 10.06
N GLU A 20 -15.85 -6.57 10.17
CA GLU A 20 -15.37 -5.33 10.77
C GLU A 20 -14.92 -5.54 12.22
N LYS A 21 -15.71 -6.27 13.01
CA LYS A 21 -15.37 -6.61 14.39
C LYS A 21 -14.06 -7.39 14.48
N MET A 22 -13.85 -8.36 13.61
CA MET A 22 -12.61 -9.13 13.55
C MET A 22 -11.39 -8.24 13.26
N LEU A 23 -11.50 -7.31 12.30
CA LEU A 23 -10.41 -6.38 11.95
C LEU A 23 -10.06 -5.46 13.14
N VAL A 24 -11.06 -4.89 13.80
CA VAL A 24 -10.86 -4.04 15.00
C VAL A 24 -10.20 -4.81 16.12
N GLU A 25 -10.69 -6.03 16.43
CA GLU A 25 -10.13 -6.87 17.50
C GLU A 25 -8.70 -7.29 17.22
N SER A 26 -8.36 -7.58 15.95
CA SER A 26 -7.01 -7.94 15.53
C SER A 26 -6.03 -6.78 15.72
N GLU A 27 -6.37 -5.59 15.23
CA GLU A 27 -5.54 -4.39 15.39
C GLU A 27 -5.44 -3.95 16.85
N ALA A 28 -6.53 -3.99 17.61
CA ALA A 28 -6.53 -3.65 19.04
C ALA A 28 -5.60 -4.57 19.85
N ARG A 29 -5.58 -5.86 19.54
CA ARG A 29 -4.66 -6.82 20.17
C ARG A 29 -3.21 -6.48 19.88
N TYR A 30 -2.88 -6.21 18.62
CA TYR A 30 -1.54 -5.78 18.19
C TYR A 30 -1.12 -4.49 18.90
N ASN A 31 -1.96 -3.46 18.91
CA ASN A 31 -1.66 -2.18 19.54
C ASN A 31 -1.40 -2.34 21.04
N HIS A 32 -2.19 -3.18 21.73
CA HIS A 32 -1.98 -3.48 23.14
C HIS A 32 -0.66 -4.20 23.40
N GLN A 33 -0.32 -5.23 22.62
CA GLN A 33 0.93 -6.00 22.78
C GLN A 33 2.17 -5.17 22.44
N SER A 34 2.05 -4.27 21.46
CA SER A 34 3.14 -3.40 21.00
C SER A 34 3.23 -2.07 21.72
N ASN A 35 2.39 -1.87 22.78
CA ASN A 35 2.30 -0.61 23.53
C ASN A 35 2.08 0.63 22.62
N GLN A 36 1.24 0.47 21.60
CA GLN A 36 0.86 1.54 20.69
C GLN A 36 -0.49 2.16 21.09
N ALA A 37 -0.73 3.39 20.61
CA ALA A 37 -2.03 4.03 20.80
C ALA A 37 -3.13 3.26 20.04
N PRO A 38 -4.36 3.20 20.59
CA PRO A 38 -5.49 2.61 19.89
C PRO A 38 -5.70 3.28 18.52
N SER A 39 -5.94 2.46 17.50
CA SER A 39 -6.26 2.92 16.15
C SER A 39 -7.24 1.95 15.49
N GLU A 40 -7.95 2.40 14.47
CA GLU A 40 -8.77 1.59 13.57
C GLU A 40 -8.25 1.70 12.12
N PHE A 41 -6.95 1.86 11.97
CA PHE A 41 -6.32 2.12 10.68
C PHE A 41 -6.55 0.96 9.69
N LEU A 42 -6.46 -0.28 10.18
CA LEU A 42 -6.70 -1.48 9.37
C LEU A 42 -8.15 -1.53 8.87
N LEU A 43 -9.12 -1.31 9.76
CA LEU A 43 -10.54 -1.28 9.41
C LEU A 43 -10.83 -0.18 8.39
N GLU A 44 -10.34 1.03 8.61
CA GLU A 44 -10.55 2.15 7.70
C GLU A 44 -9.95 1.89 6.33
N HIS A 45 -8.74 1.29 6.27
CA HIS A 45 -8.10 0.89 5.03
C HIS A 45 -8.94 -0.17 4.29
N ALA A 46 -9.34 -1.24 4.96
CA ALA A 46 -10.17 -2.29 4.38
C ALA A 46 -11.50 -1.73 3.83
N ARG A 47 -12.16 -0.84 4.56
CA ARG A 47 -13.39 -0.16 4.11
C ARG A 47 -13.18 0.69 2.86
N ARG A 48 -12.09 1.46 2.79
CA ARG A 48 -11.77 2.29 1.61
C ARG A 48 -11.46 1.42 0.41
N THR A 49 -10.64 0.39 0.60
CA THR A 49 -10.28 -0.57 -0.45
C THR A 49 -11.54 -1.27 -0.99
N ALA A 50 -12.44 -1.74 -0.13
CA ALA A 50 -13.70 -2.35 -0.54
C ALA A 50 -14.61 -1.39 -1.30
N ALA A 51 -14.70 -0.12 -0.88
CA ALA A 51 -15.49 0.88 -1.59
C ALA A 51 -14.91 1.20 -2.97
N ILE A 52 -13.58 1.26 -3.09
CA ILE A 52 -12.90 1.46 -4.38
C ILE A 52 -13.11 0.23 -5.28
N ALA A 53 -12.94 -1.00 -4.74
CA ALA A 53 -13.16 -2.23 -5.47
C ALA A 53 -14.61 -2.33 -6.00
N HIS A 54 -15.60 -2.02 -5.16
CA HIS A 54 -17.01 -1.95 -5.57
C HIS A 54 -17.21 -0.96 -6.73
N LYS A 55 -16.61 0.21 -6.66
CA LYS A 55 -16.70 1.23 -7.72
C LYS A 55 -16.03 0.77 -9.02
N ILE A 56 -14.83 0.20 -8.95
CA ILE A 56 -14.13 -0.36 -10.13
C ILE A 56 -14.99 -1.45 -10.75
N SER A 57 -15.52 -2.38 -9.96
CA SER A 57 -16.38 -3.47 -10.43
C SER A 57 -17.56 -2.94 -11.26
N GLY A 58 -18.28 -1.93 -10.73
CA GLY A 58 -19.39 -1.31 -11.46
C GLY A 58 -18.97 -0.64 -12.77
N MET A 59 -17.79 -0.02 -12.83
CA MET A 59 -17.26 0.62 -14.04
C MET A 59 -16.75 -0.39 -15.08
N GLU A 60 -16.26 -1.55 -14.63
CA GLU A 60 -15.80 -2.66 -15.48
C GLU A 60 -16.94 -3.63 -15.84
N GLY A 61 -18.16 -3.42 -15.32
CA GLY A 61 -19.32 -4.31 -15.58
C GLY A 61 -19.20 -5.67 -14.91
N VAL A 62 -18.48 -5.77 -13.79
CA VAL A 62 -18.26 -6.99 -13.00
C VAL A 62 -19.11 -6.96 -11.75
N ASP A 63 -19.62 -8.12 -11.31
CA ASP A 63 -20.32 -8.24 -10.03
C ASP A 63 -19.38 -7.82 -8.87
N PRO A 64 -19.77 -6.84 -8.05
CA PRO A 64 -18.93 -6.32 -6.98
C PRO A 64 -18.84 -7.23 -5.74
N PHE A 65 -19.65 -8.30 -5.64
CA PHE A 65 -19.76 -9.10 -4.41
C PHE A 65 -18.42 -9.73 -4.00
N LEU A 66 -17.80 -10.53 -4.88
CA LEU A 66 -16.52 -11.17 -4.58
C LEU A 66 -15.36 -10.15 -4.41
N PRO A 67 -15.19 -9.13 -5.27
CA PRO A 67 -14.22 -8.08 -5.05
C PRO A 67 -14.37 -7.36 -3.70
N ALA A 68 -15.61 -7.10 -3.26
CA ALA A 68 -15.84 -6.45 -1.96
C ALA A 68 -15.42 -7.35 -0.79
N LEU A 69 -15.71 -8.66 -0.85
CA LEU A 69 -15.26 -9.62 0.17
C LEU A 69 -13.74 -9.71 0.21
N VAL A 70 -13.09 -9.93 -0.93
CA VAL A 70 -11.63 -10.02 -1.00
C VAL A 70 -10.99 -8.72 -0.45
N ALA A 71 -11.52 -7.55 -0.80
CA ALA A 71 -11.02 -6.28 -0.32
C ALA A 71 -11.16 -6.09 1.19
N LEU A 72 -12.23 -6.61 1.81
CA LEU A 72 -12.39 -6.55 3.26
C LEU A 72 -11.43 -7.49 4.01
N TYR A 73 -11.05 -8.60 3.39
CA TYR A 73 -10.16 -9.57 4.01
C TYR A 73 -8.68 -9.41 3.66
N HIS A 74 -8.31 -8.61 2.64
CA HIS A 74 -6.95 -8.63 2.05
C HIS A 74 -5.81 -8.43 3.06
N ASP A 75 -6.02 -7.59 4.05
CA ASP A 75 -5.05 -7.29 5.13
C ASP A 75 -5.44 -7.96 6.48
N ALA A 76 -6.44 -8.84 6.52
CA ALA A 76 -6.95 -9.43 7.77
C ALA A 76 -5.91 -10.28 8.52
N GLY A 77 -4.94 -10.83 7.81
CA GLY A 77 -3.84 -11.61 8.37
C GLY A 77 -2.69 -10.78 8.96
N LYS A 78 -2.67 -9.47 8.71
CA LYS A 78 -1.53 -8.58 9.04
C LYS A 78 -1.15 -8.57 10.52
N PHE A 79 -2.14 -8.64 11.41
CA PHE A 79 -1.95 -8.67 12.86
C PHE A 79 -2.38 -10.00 13.47
N HIS A 80 -1.99 -11.10 12.79
CA HIS A 80 -2.34 -12.44 13.25
C HIS A 80 -1.88 -12.66 14.70
N GLU A 81 -2.81 -13.09 15.56
CA GLU A 81 -2.59 -13.27 17.01
C GLU A 81 -1.96 -12.08 17.74
N GLY A 82 -2.04 -10.87 17.19
CA GLY A 82 -1.52 -9.64 17.79
C GLY A 82 -0.06 -9.36 17.45
N GLU A 83 0.53 -10.03 16.49
CA GLU A 83 1.88 -9.80 16.02
C GLU A 83 1.89 -9.32 14.56
N TYR A 84 2.73 -8.36 14.24
CA TYR A 84 2.89 -7.87 12.87
C TYR A 84 3.79 -8.82 12.09
N HIS A 85 3.28 -9.38 10.98
CA HIS A 85 3.98 -10.41 10.17
C HIS A 85 4.47 -11.58 11.02
N LYS A 86 3.57 -12.15 11.84
CA LYS A 86 3.88 -13.30 12.66
C LYS A 86 4.29 -14.50 11.81
N ASP A 87 5.35 -15.19 12.26
CA ASP A 87 5.90 -16.42 11.69
C ASP A 87 6.35 -16.33 10.22
N ASP A 88 6.68 -17.49 9.61
CA ASP A 88 7.10 -17.61 8.21
C ASP A 88 5.91 -17.78 7.24
N ILE A 89 4.66 -17.76 7.76
CA ILE A 89 3.45 -17.89 6.95
C ILE A 89 3.09 -16.52 6.40
N PRO A 90 2.85 -16.38 5.09
CA PRO A 90 2.42 -15.12 4.49
C PRO A 90 1.11 -14.62 5.10
N GLU A 91 0.99 -13.29 5.31
CA GLU A 91 -0.22 -12.68 5.87
C GLU A 91 -1.47 -12.98 5.03
N GLU A 92 -1.32 -13.20 3.73
CA GLU A 92 -2.38 -13.56 2.81
C GLU A 92 -2.95 -14.96 3.11
N GLU A 93 -2.11 -15.89 3.55
CA GLU A 93 -2.57 -17.21 3.98
C GLU A 93 -3.35 -17.15 5.28
N HIS A 94 -2.90 -16.34 6.25
CA HIS A 94 -3.69 -16.06 7.46
C HIS A 94 -5.03 -15.41 7.12
N ALA A 95 -5.05 -14.45 6.21
CA ALA A 95 -6.28 -13.81 5.73
C ALA A 95 -7.21 -14.82 5.07
N ALA A 96 -6.68 -15.73 4.24
CA ALA A 96 -7.45 -16.78 3.59
C ALA A 96 -8.07 -17.75 4.61
N VAL A 97 -7.32 -18.18 5.62
CA VAL A 97 -7.85 -19.07 6.68
C VAL A 97 -9.00 -18.40 7.44
N LEU A 98 -8.82 -17.12 7.83
CA LEU A 98 -9.86 -16.34 8.52
C LEU A 98 -11.12 -16.17 7.65
N ALA A 99 -10.93 -15.82 6.37
CA ALA A 99 -12.03 -15.66 5.43
C ALA A 99 -12.79 -16.99 5.21
N GLY A 100 -12.08 -18.10 4.96
CA GLY A 100 -12.69 -19.38 4.69
C GLY A 100 -13.58 -19.86 5.84
N SER A 101 -13.10 -19.75 7.07
CA SER A 101 -13.86 -20.11 8.27
C SER A 101 -15.13 -19.27 8.41
N MET A 102 -15.00 -17.95 8.34
CA MET A 102 -16.12 -17.03 8.55
C MET A 102 -17.16 -17.12 7.43
N LEU A 103 -16.72 -17.19 6.17
CA LEU A 103 -17.65 -17.31 5.04
C LEU A 103 -18.46 -18.61 5.09
N ALA A 104 -17.83 -19.72 5.53
CA ALA A 104 -18.52 -20.99 5.73
C ALA A 104 -19.56 -20.91 6.86
N GLU A 105 -19.26 -20.23 7.98
CA GLU A 105 -20.21 -20.01 9.08
C GLU A 105 -21.48 -19.26 8.61
N PHE A 106 -21.33 -18.33 7.66
CA PHE A 106 -22.43 -17.56 7.08
C PHE A 106 -23.15 -18.28 5.92
N GLY A 107 -22.71 -19.47 5.55
CA GLY A 107 -23.33 -20.26 4.49
C GLY A 107 -23.08 -19.75 3.08
N VAL A 108 -21.96 -19.04 2.87
CA VAL A 108 -21.51 -18.65 1.51
C VAL A 108 -21.26 -19.91 0.69
N GLU A 109 -21.61 -19.88 -0.59
CA GLU A 109 -21.43 -21.02 -1.47
C GLU A 109 -19.95 -21.41 -1.60
N ARG A 110 -19.67 -22.69 -1.66
CA ARG A 110 -18.30 -23.22 -1.69
C ARG A 110 -17.46 -22.64 -2.82
N ASN A 111 -18.04 -22.49 -4.00
CA ASN A 111 -17.33 -21.95 -5.17
C ASN A 111 -16.92 -20.49 -4.93
N ASP A 112 -17.77 -19.68 -4.28
CA ASP A 112 -17.48 -18.30 -3.94
C ASP A 112 -16.38 -18.20 -2.86
N ILE A 113 -16.44 -19.10 -1.85
CA ILE A 113 -15.38 -19.21 -0.86
C ILE A 113 -14.04 -19.51 -1.54
N GLU A 114 -13.99 -20.54 -2.38
CA GLU A 114 -12.77 -20.94 -3.10
C GLU A 114 -12.22 -19.75 -3.93
N ALA A 115 -13.09 -19.03 -4.65
CA ALA A 115 -12.69 -17.86 -5.44
C ALA A 115 -12.11 -16.72 -4.57
N VAL A 116 -12.68 -16.48 -3.38
CA VAL A 116 -12.15 -15.50 -2.41
C VAL A 116 -10.76 -15.92 -1.90
N LEU A 117 -10.60 -17.20 -1.52
CA LEU A 117 -9.34 -17.72 -0.98
C LEU A 117 -8.22 -17.70 -2.03
N GLU A 118 -8.53 -18.09 -3.26
CA GLU A 118 -7.58 -18.02 -4.38
C GLU A 118 -7.15 -16.57 -4.65
N ALA A 119 -8.11 -15.63 -4.67
CA ALA A 119 -7.82 -14.24 -4.89
C ALA A 119 -6.95 -13.65 -3.76
N LEU A 120 -7.24 -13.95 -2.49
CA LEU A 120 -6.43 -13.51 -1.35
C LEU A 120 -4.99 -13.99 -1.45
N ARG A 121 -4.76 -15.29 -1.69
CA ARG A 121 -3.42 -15.85 -1.85
C ARG A 121 -2.66 -15.26 -3.03
N ALA A 122 -3.40 -14.93 -4.10
CA ALA A 122 -2.80 -14.37 -5.30
C ALA A 122 -2.49 -12.87 -5.20
N LEU A 123 -2.96 -12.11 -4.21
CA LEU A 123 -2.79 -10.65 -4.17
C LEU A 123 -1.32 -10.21 -4.20
N TYR A 124 -0.44 -10.89 -3.47
CA TYR A 124 0.97 -10.50 -3.34
C TYR A 124 1.96 -11.64 -3.68
N ASP A 125 1.49 -12.73 -4.25
CA ASP A 125 2.34 -13.81 -4.76
C ASP A 125 2.42 -13.78 -6.29
N ASP A 126 3.52 -13.26 -6.82
CA ASP A 126 3.75 -13.15 -8.26
C ASP A 126 3.82 -14.50 -8.99
N ARG A 127 3.93 -15.61 -8.26
CA ARG A 127 3.91 -16.96 -8.83
C ARG A 127 2.50 -17.44 -9.12
N LEU A 128 1.48 -16.81 -8.50
CA LEU A 128 0.08 -17.16 -8.69
C LEU A 128 -0.59 -16.18 -9.69
N PRO A 129 -1.50 -16.68 -10.56
CA PRO A 129 -2.19 -15.81 -11.50
C PRO A 129 -3.17 -14.89 -10.74
N CYS A 130 -3.03 -13.59 -10.91
CA CYS A 130 -4.00 -12.62 -10.40
C CYS A 130 -5.11 -12.45 -11.43
N VAL A 131 -6.24 -13.12 -11.19
CA VAL A 131 -7.42 -13.13 -12.09
C VAL A 131 -8.69 -12.77 -11.33
N GLY A 132 -9.75 -12.44 -12.04
CA GLY A 132 -11.07 -12.16 -11.46
C GLY A 132 -10.99 -11.09 -10.36
N PRO A 133 -11.54 -11.35 -9.14
CA PRO A 133 -11.58 -10.37 -8.05
C PRO A 133 -10.20 -9.90 -7.59
N CYS A 134 -9.14 -10.73 -7.72
CA CYS A 134 -7.77 -10.34 -7.40
C CYS A 134 -7.32 -9.08 -8.15
N ARG A 135 -7.58 -8.97 -9.46
CA ARG A 135 -7.17 -7.81 -10.27
C ARG A 135 -7.83 -6.51 -9.81
N ILE A 136 -9.12 -6.58 -9.49
CA ILE A 136 -9.90 -5.44 -9.03
C ILE A 136 -9.42 -4.98 -7.66
N VAL A 137 -9.18 -5.92 -6.74
CA VAL A 137 -8.75 -5.60 -5.38
C VAL A 137 -7.32 -5.08 -5.35
N GLN A 138 -6.43 -5.61 -6.19
CA GLN A 138 -5.07 -5.10 -6.30
C GLN A 138 -5.05 -3.66 -6.82
N ASP A 139 -5.89 -3.34 -7.82
CA ASP A 139 -6.07 -1.97 -8.28
C ASP A 139 -6.66 -1.07 -7.18
N ALA A 140 -7.64 -1.57 -6.43
CA ALA A 140 -8.29 -0.83 -5.36
C ALA A 140 -7.33 -0.50 -4.21
N ASP A 141 -6.54 -1.46 -3.75
CA ASP A 141 -5.51 -1.25 -2.72
C ASP A 141 -4.46 -0.23 -3.17
N ARG A 142 -4.03 -0.32 -4.44
CA ARG A 142 -3.09 0.64 -5.02
C ARG A 142 -3.68 2.04 -5.12
N LEU A 143 -4.95 2.18 -5.50
CA LEU A 143 -5.64 3.46 -5.59
C LEU A 143 -5.89 4.11 -4.22
N ASP A 144 -6.03 3.34 -3.14
CA ASP A 144 -6.14 3.87 -1.77
C ASP A 144 -4.88 4.63 -1.34
N LYS A 145 -3.73 4.29 -1.91
CA LYS A 145 -2.43 4.93 -1.65
C LYS A 145 -2.20 6.21 -2.46
N LEU A 146 -3.16 6.62 -3.32
CA LEU A 146 -3.01 7.74 -4.24
C LEU A 146 -4.04 8.85 -4.00
N GLY A 147 -3.68 10.08 -4.41
CA GLY A 147 -4.52 11.28 -4.27
C GLY A 147 -4.70 11.69 -2.82
N ALA A 148 -5.76 12.43 -2.52
CA ALA A 148 -6.01 12.98 -1.18
C ALA A 148 -6.13 11.88 -0.10
N LEU A 149 -6.69 10.71 -0.44
CA LEU A 149 -6.78 9.58 0.49
C LEU A 149 -5.40 9.03 0.83
N GLY A 150 -4.55 8.82 -0.19
CA GLY A 150 -3.18 8.35 0.01
C GLY A 150 -2.33 9.32 0.83
N VAL A 151 -2.44 10.63 0.55
CA VAL A 151 -1.80 11.68 1.35
C VAL A 151 -2.26 11.66 2.81
N GLY A 152 -3.58 11.57 3.04
CA GLY A 152 -4.12 11.44 4.40
C GLY A 152 -3.58 10.19 5.11
N ALA A 153 -3.57 9.05 4.44
CA ALA A 153 -3.02 7.81 4.97
C ALA A 153 -1.51 7.90 5.26
N PHE A 154 -0.75 8.61 4.42
CA PHE A 154 0.69 8.87 4.65
C PHE A 154 0.93 9.54 5.99
N PHE A 155 0.25 10.65 6.28
CA PHE A 155 0.42 11.37 7.54
C PHE A 155 -0.12 10.59 8.74
N THR A 156 -1.24 9.89 8.58
CA THR A 156 -1.77 9.01 9.63
C THR A 156 -0.75 7.92 10.00
N LYS A 157 -0.19 7.21 9.01
CA LYS A 157 0.86 6.19 9.24
C LYS A 157 2.12 6.79 9.88
N ALA A 158 2.53 7.97 9.48
CA ALA A 158 3.68 8.66 10.06
C ALA A 158 3.44 8.96 11.55
N THR A 159 2.28 9.51 11.89
CA THR A 159 1.89 9.81 13.28
C THR A 159 1.81 8.54 14.13
N LEU A 160 1.19 7.48 13.64
CA LEU A 160 1.11 6.19 14.35
C LEU A 160 2.49 5.57 14.61
N ARG A 161 3.49 5.89 13.79
CA ARG A 161 4.89 5.48 13.95
C ARG A 161 5.73 6.48 14.76
N GLY A 162 5.11 7.47 15.38
CA GLY A 162 5.79 8.48 16.19
C GLY A 162 6.67 9.46 15.41
N ARG A 163 6.42 9.63 14.10
CA ARG A 163 7.22 10.50 13.23
C ARG A 163 6.60 11.89 13.13
N GLY A 164 7.45 12.92 13.26
CA GLY A 164 7.07 14.28 12.91
C GLY A 164 7.05 14.51 11.39
N LEU A 165 6.56 15.68 10.96
CA LEU A 165 6.37 16.03 9.56
C LEU A 165 7.66 15.86 8.73
N VAL A 166 8.74 16.53 9.12
CA VAL A 166 10.01 16.52 8.37
C VAL A 166 10.63 15.11 8.35
N ASP A 167 10.61 14.38 9.48
CA ASP A 167 11.12 13.01 9.53
C ASP A 167 10.32 12.06 8.63
N ALA A 168 8.99 12.20 8.58
CA ALA A 168 8.15 11.44 7.68
C ALA A 168 8.50 11.68 6.20
N LEU A 169 8.75 12.93 5.82
CA LEU A 169 9.16 13.30 4.46
C LEU A 169 10.52 12.68 4.11
N VAL A 170 11.52 12.85 4.98
CA VAL A 170 12.88 12.31 4.78
C VAL A 170 12.87 10.78 4.65
N THR A 171 12.07 10.09 5.46
CA THR A 171 12.14 8.62 5.57
C THR A 171 11.21 7.89 4.61
N THR A 172 10.14 8.53 4.13
CA THR A 172 9.05 7.80 3.45
C THR A 172 8.65 8.41 2.11
N LEU A 173 8.77 9.74 1.93
CA LEU A 173 8.22 10.43 0.75
C LEU A 173 8.80 9.93 -0.57
N SER A 174 10.09 9.57 -0.61
CA SER A 174 10.71 8.99 -1.81
C SER A 174 9.95 7.77 -2.34
N ARG A 175 9.53 6.88 -1.44
CA ARG A 175 8.76 5.69 -1.81
C ARG A 175 7.36 6.05 -2.30
N GLU A 176 6.70 6.97 -1.63
CA GLU A 176 5.35 7.42 -2.01
C GLU A 176 5.33 8.08 -3.40
N LEU A 177 6.31 8.93 -3.70
CA LEU A 177 6.40 9.58 -5.02
C LEU A 177 6.79 8.57 -6.11
N THR A 178 7.77 7.70 -5.85
CA THR A 178 8.13 6.62 -6.79
C THR A 178 6.92 5.74 -7.09
N TYR A 179 6.19 5.35 -6.05
CA TYR A 179 4.97 4.56 -6.18
C TYR A 179 3.90 5.31 -7.00
N ALA A 180 3.65 6.58 -6.70
CA ALA A 180 2.66 7.37 -7.41
C ALA A 180 2.97 7.47 -8.91
N LEU A 181 4.24 7.67 -9.28
CA LEU A 181 4.67 7.74 -10.68
C LEU A 181 4.56 6.38 -11.42
N ALA A 182 4.83 5.28 -10.72
CA ALA A 182 4.80 3.94 -11.29
C ALA A 182 3.38 3.33 -11.33
N ALA A 183 2.50 3.70 -10.42
CA ALA A 183 1.19 3.09 -10.22
C ALA A 183 0.31 2.99 -11.48
N PRO A 184 0.19 4.02 -12.36
CA PRO A 184 -0.64 3.92 -13.55
C PRO A 184 -0.26 2.76 -14.48
N GLN A 185 1.03 2.43 -14.56
CA GLN A 185 1.54 1.35 -15.40
C GLN A 185 1.36 -0.04 -14.77
N SER A 186 1.07 -0.10 -13.47
CA SER A 186 0.94 -1.33 -12.70
C SER A 186 -0.50 -1.80 -12.52
N MET A 187 -1.49 -1.02 -12.96
CA MET A 187 -2.90 -1.36 -12.82
C MET A 187 -3.34 -2.42 -13.84
N PHE A 188 -4.24 -3.29 -13.40
CA PHE A 188 -4.76 -4.38 -14.22
C PHE A 188 -5.97 -3.98 -15.08
N THR A 189 -6.85 -3.10 -14.53
CA THR A 189 -8.08 -2.69 -15.21
C THR A 189 -7.89 -1.35 -15.92
N GLU A 190 -8.65 -1.11 -16.99
CA GLU A 190 -8.60 0.19 -17.67
C GLU A 190 -9.12 1.32 -16.78
N THR A 191 -10.12 1.03 -15.95
CA THR A 191 -10.61 1.94 -14.91
C THR A 191 -9.52 2.26 -13.89
N GLY A 192 -8.80 1.24 -13.40
CA GLY A 192 -7.68 1.40 -12.48
C GLY A 192 -6.59 2.28 -13.07
N LYS A 193 -6.15 2.03 -14.31
CA LYS A 193 -5.14 2.84 -15.02
C LYS A 193 -5.52 4.32 -15.10
N LYS A 194 -6.75 4.59 -15.54
CA LYS A 194 -7.27 5.96 -15.65
C LYS A 194 -7.29 6.67 -14.30
N LEU A 195 -7.89 6.04 -13.29
CA LEU A 195 -8.00 6.62 -11.95
C LEU A 195 -6.62 6.81 -11.29
N ALA A 196 -5.68 5.87 -11.51
CA ALA A 196 -4.33 5.99 -11.00
C ALA A 196 -3.60 7.19 -11.60
N GLY A 197 -3.70 7.44 -12.91
CA GLY A 197 -3.11 8.61 -13.56
C GLY A 197 -3.62 9.93 -12.96
N GLU A 198 -4.95 10.04 -12.79
CA GLU A 198 -5.56 11.23 -12.19
C GLU A 198 -5.14 11.46 -10.73
N LYS A 199 -5.08 10.37 -9.95
CA LYS A 199 -4.72 10.44 -8.52
C LYS A 199 -3.22 10.63 -8.31
N ALA A 200 -2.37 10.00 -9.11
CA ALA A 200 -0.92 10.16 -9.06
C ALA A 200 -0.53 11.63 -9.24
N THR A 201 -1.09 12.30 -10.26
CA THR A 201 -0.87 13.73 -10.48
C THR A 201 -1.20 14.57 -9.24
N LYS A 202 -2.32 14.27 -8.58
CA LYS A 202 -2.72 14.97 -7.34
C LYS A 202 -1.80 14.67 -6.17
N THR A 203 -1.31 13.43 -6.05
CA THR A 203 -0.33 13.05 -5.02
C THR A 203 0.97 13.84 -5.18
N VAL A 204 1.52 13.86 -6.41
CA VAL A 204 2.77 14.57 -6.70
C VAL A 204 2.60 16.07 -6.45
N ALA A 205 1.54 16.70 -6.98
CA ALA A 205 1.29 18.12 -6.80
C ALA A 205 1.18 18.51 -5.32
N PHE A 206 0.46 17.72 -4.51
CA PHE A 206 0.35 18.01 -3.08
C PHE A 206 1.73 18.03 -2.38
N PHE A 207 2.56 17.02 -2.64
CA PHE A 207 3.87 16.97 -2.01
C PHE A 207 4.83 18.03 -2.56
N ASP A 208 4.72 18.40 -3.84
CA ASP A 208 5.48 19.52 -4.40
C ASP A 208 5.12 20.84 -3.70
N ASP A 209 3.82 21.12 -3.53
CA ASP A 209 3.34 22.29 -2.81
C ASP A 209 3.83 22.30 -1.34
N LEU A 210 3.73 21.15 -0.65
CA LEU A 210 4.19 21.04 0.74
C LEU A 210 5.69 21.26 0.87
N LEU A 211 6.52 20.68 -0.01
CA LEU A 211 7.97 20.88 0.02
C LEU A 211 8.32 22.35 -0.25
N HIS A 212 7.63 22.98 -1.20
CA HIS A 212 7.79 24.42 -1.50
C HIS A 212 7.44 25.30 -0.28
N ASP A 213 6.32 25.02 0.40
CA ASP A 213 5.92 25.75 1.60
C ASP A 213 6.97 25.63 2.71
N LEU A 214 7.46 24.43 2.98
CA LEU A 214 8.50 24.20 3.99
C LEU A 214 9.79 25.00 3.68
N GLU A 215 10.19 25.05 2.42
CA GLU A 215 11.35 25.80 1.96
C GLU A 215 11.11 27.31 2.04
N SER A 216 9.97 27.81 1.57
CA SER A 216 9.62 29.22 1.55
C SER A 216 9.54 29.83 2.95
N TRP A 217 9.14 29.05 3.95
CA TRP A 217 9.08 29.45 5.36
C TRP A 217 10.39 29.18 6.12
N GLY A 218 11.43 28.65 5.46
CA GLY A 218 12.71 28.32 6.09
C GLY A 218 12.62 27.22 7.15
N ILE A 219 11.62 26.34 7.05
CA ILE A 219 11.43 25.21 7.98
C ILE A 219 12.35 24.04 7.62
N ALA A 220 12.38 23.66 6.34
CA ALA A 220 13.24 22.63 5.81
C ALA A 220 13.39 22.82 4.29
N SER A 221 14.55 22.47 3.74
CA SER A 221 14.80 22.46 2.29
C SER A 221 15.12 21.04 1.82
N PHE A 222 14.56 20.68 0.66
CA PHE A 222 14.67 19.35 0.10
C PHE A 222 15.19 19.40 -1.34
N GLU A 223 16.01 18.44 -1.69
CA GLU A 223 16.42 18.16 -3.06
C GLU A 223 15.71 16.93 -3.57
N ARG A 224 15.22 17.00 -4.82
CA ARG A 224 14.68 15.83 -5.53
C ARG A 224 15.70 15.35 -6.56
N ARG A 225 16.01 14.07 -6.51
CA ARG A 225 16.86 13.38 -7.50
C ARG A 225 16.14 12.17 -8.06
N SER A 226 16.53 11.75 -9.26
CA SER A 226 16.00 10.56 -9.92
C SER A 226 17.12 9.56 -10.18
N ILE A 227 16.82 8.27 -9.94
CA ILE A 227 17.63 7.14 -10.35
C ILE A 227 16.85 6.43 -11.45
N MET A 228 17.39 6.43 -12.67
CA MET A 228 16.82 5.67 -13.78
C MET A 228 17.33 4.23 -13.75
N LEU A 229 16.43 3.28 -13.68
CA LEU A 229 16.72 1.85 -13.78
C LEU A 229 16.31 1.41 -15.19
N GLU A 230 17.31 1.15 -16.04
CA GLU A 230 17.10 0.70 -17.42
C GLU A 230 17.15 -0.82 -17.49
N GLU A 231 16.02 -1.47 -17.27
CA GLU A 231 15.86 -2.92 -17.35
C GLU A 231 14.45 -3.30 -17.75
N ASP A 232 14.30 -4.52 -18.26
CA ASP A 232 12.97 -5.10 -18.52
C ASP A 232 12.31 -5.54 -17.21
N PHE A 233 11.57 -4.62 -16.59
CA PHE A 233 10.66 -4.96 -15.49
C PHE A 233 9.41 -5.58 -16.09
N ARG A 234 9.00 -6.73 -15.60
CA ARG A 234 7.73 -7.33 -15.97
C ARG A 234 6.68 -7.00 -14.91
N THR A 235 5.59 -6.41 -15.37
CA THR A 235 4.39 -6.32 -14.54
C THR A 235 3.76 -7.71 -14.42
N ARG A 236 2.90 -7.86 -13.45
CA ARG A 236 2.26 -9.14 -13.13
C ARG A 236 1.32 -9.67 -14.23
N ASP A 237 0.78 -8.80 -15.06
CA ASP A 237 0.02 -9.15 -16.27
C ASP A 237 0.91 -9.46 -17.48
N GLY A 238 2.25 -9.46 -17.29
CA GLY A 238 3.23 -9.79 -18.32
C GLY A 238 3.63 -8.62 -19.20
N ALA A 239 3.14 -7.40 -18.97
CA ALA A 239 3.60 -6.22 -19.68
C ALA A 239 5.07 -5.92 -19.33
N SER A 240 5.86 -5.47 -20.31
CA SER A 240 7.25 -5.09 -20.12
C SER A 240 7.36 -3.57 -19.92
N ILE A 241 7.99 -3.18 -18.82
CA ILE A 241 8.38 -1.78 -18.54
C ILE A 241 9.89 -1.71 -18.70
N LYS A 242 10.35 -1.01 -19.74
CA LYS A 242 11.78 -0.94 -20.12
C LYS A 242 12.61 -0.03 -19.22
N SER A 243 11.98 0.83 -18.45
CA SER A 243 12.67 1.70 -17.51
C SER A 243 11.75 2.10 -16.36
N MET A 244 12.31 2.24 -15.19
CA MET A 244 11.61 2.74 -14.01
C MET A 244 12.40 3.88 -13.40
N GLU A 245 11.72 4.99 -13.13
CA GLU A 245 12.27 6.12 -12.41
C GLU A 245 12.00 5.95 -10.91
N VAL A 246 13.09 5.96 -10.12
CA VAL A 246 13.01 6.00 -8.65
C VAL A 246 13.27 7.44 -8.20
N THR A 247 12.28 8.07 -7.62
CA THR A 247 12.37 9.43 -7.11
C THR A 247 12.93 9.41 -5.68
N ILE A 248 13.97 10.20 -5.45
CA ILE A 248 14.59 10.38 -4.14
C ILE A 248 14.34 11.80 -3.67
N VAL A 249 13.77 11.93 -2.47
CA VAL A 249 13.63 13.19 -1.74
C VAL A 249 14.56 13.15 -0.54
N MET A 250 15.46 14.10 -0.46
CA MET A 250 16.45 14.18 0.62
C MET A 250 16.63 15.63 1.07
N PRO A 251 17.11 15.89 2.29
CA PRO A 251 17.47 17.25 2.68
C PRO A 251 18.49 17.85 1.73
N SER A 252 18.36 19.13 1.39
CA SER A 252 19.30 19.83 0.49
C SER A 252 20.71 19.96 1.07
N ALA A 253 20.79 19.95 2.41
CA ALA A 253 22.03 19.95 3.17
C ALA A 253 21.89 19.06 4.41
N CYS A 254 23.01 18.71 5.02
CA CYS A 254 23.04 17.94 6.25
C CYS A 254 22.33 18.70 7.39
N PRO A 255 21.32 18.11 8.06
CA PRO A 255 20.62 18.78 9.17
C PRO A 255 21.52 19.08 10.37
N ASP A 256 22.64 18.36 10.54
CA ASP A 256 23.50 18.49 11.71
C ASP A 256 24.65 19.50 11.51
N CYS A 257 25.12 19.74 10.27
CA CYS A 257 26.30 20.57 10.02
C CYS A 257 26.25 21.35 8.68
N GLU A 258 25.11 21.36 8.00
CA GLU A 258 24.86 22.09 6.75
C GLU A 258 25.77 21.71 5.55
N ALA A 259 26.63 20.70 5.69
CA ALA A 259 27.48 20.22 4.61
C ALA A 259 26.65 19.49 3.53
N PRO A 260 27.13 19.44 2.28
CA PRO A 260 26.48 18.67 1.22
C PRO A 260 26.31 17.20 1.56
N LEU A 261 25.18 16.60 1.13
CA LEU A 261 24.94 15.17 1.26
C LEU A 261 25.35 14.43 -0.02
N GLY A 262 26.15 13.37 0.15
CA GLY A 262 26.44 12.42 -0.93
C GLY A 262 25.33 11.38 -1.04
N LEU A 263 24.97 11.00 -2.27
CA LEU A 263 23.97 9.96 -2.56
C LEU A 263 24.67 8.75 -3.20
N THR A 264 24.42 7.58 -2.64
CA THR A 264 24.85 6.29 -3.18
C THR A 264 23.68 5.32 -3.22
N HIS A 265 23.74 4.34 -4.10
CA HIS A 265 22.72 3.29 -4.14
C HIS A 265 23.34 1.92 -4.41
N GLN A 266 22.70 0.88 -3.93
CA GLN A 266 23.08 -0.51 -4.10
C GLN A 266 21.85 -1.36 -4.38
N ARG A 267 22.01 -2.34 -5.26
CA ARG A 267 20.95 -3.31 -5.61
C ARG A 267 21.36 -4.71 -5.09
N GLU A 268 20.40 -5.39 -4.50
CA GLU A 268 20.59 -6.75 -3.99
C GLU A 268 19.40 -7.62 -4.42
N ARG A 269 19.71 -8.79 -4.95
CA ARG A 269 18.68 -9.75 -5.33
C ARG A 269 18.15 -10.46 -4.09
N GLY A 270 16.92 -10.15 -3.70
CA GLY A 270 16.21 -10.81 -2.62
C GLY A 270 15.45 -12.07 -3.07
N VAL A 271 14.87 -12.77 -2.10
CA VAL A 271 14.07 -13.99 -2.37
C VAL A 271 12.71 -13.63 -3.01
N LYS A 272 12.08 -12.56 -2.53
CA LYS A 272 10.74 -12.12 -2.99
C LYS A 272 10.80 -10.97 -4.00
N CYS A 273 11.80 -10.12 -3.91
CA CYS A 273 11.99 -8.97 -4.80
C CYS A 273 13.44 -8.56 -4.85
N GLU A 274 13.81 -7.76 -5.85
CA GLU A 274 15.09 -7.10 -5.85
C GLU A 274 15.03 -5.85 -4.97
N LYS A 275 15.97 -5.73 -4.03
CA LYS A 275 16.03 -4.61 -3.09
C LYS A 275 16.97 -3.53 -3.64
N LEU A 276 16.45 -2.32 -3.83
CA LEU A 276 17.24 -1.12 -4.03
C LEU A 276 17.39 -0.39 -2.69
N THR A 277 18.61 -0.25 -2.21
CA THR A 277 18.97 0.56 -1.04
C THR A 277 19.56 1.86 -1.55
N VAL A 278 18.97 2.98 -1.17
CA VAL A 278 19.49 4.31 -1.44
C VAL A 278 19.94 4.93 -0.14
N ARG A 279 21.19 5.34 -0.08
CA ARG A 279 21.80 5.97 1.10
C ARG A 279 22.23 7.39 0.76
N PHE A 280 21.83 8.35 1.58
CA PHE A 280 22.42 9.68 1.59
C PHE A 280 23.12 9.93 2.92
N ALA A 281 24.34 10.46 2.84
CA ALA A 281 25.22 10.62 4.00
C ALA A 281 26.03 11.90 3.90
N CYS A 282 26.33 12.48 5.06
CA CYS A 282 27.21 13.63 5.18
C CYS A 282 28.68 13.18 5.16
N GLY A 283 29.50 13.93 4.42
CA GLY A 283 30.96 13.74 4.46
C GLY A 283 31.65 14.39 5.67
N GLY A 284 30.96 15.31 6.38
CA GLY A 284 31.49 16.10 7.47
C GLY A 284 31.11 15.63 8.88
N CYS A 285 30.05 14.78 9.01
CA CYS A 285 29.59 14.26 10.30
C CYS A 285 29.00 12.85 10.15
N SER A 286 28.42 12.32 11.23
CA SER A 286 27.84 10.96 11.24
C SER A 286 26.44 10.85 10.65
N TYR A 287 25.84 11.92 10.15
CA TYR A 287 24.50 11.89 9.60
C TYR A 287 24.42 10.98 8.36
N ALA A 288 23.53 10.00 8.40
CA ALA A 288 23.21 9.15 7.27
C ALA A 288 21.75 8.66 7.37
N ARG A 289 21.11 8.44 6.23
CA ARG A 289 19.79 7.81 6.10
C ARG A 289 19.79 6.83 4.95
N GLU A 290 18.98 5.79 5.09
CA GLU A 290 18.78 4.79 4.05
C GLU A 290 17.28 4.65 3.75
N ILE A 291 16.97 4.52 2.47
CA ILE A 291 15.62 4.28 1.96
C ILE A 291 15.67 2.98 1.15
N TYR A 292 14.69 2.12 1.39
CA TYR A 292 14.61 0.82 0.74
C TYR A 292 13.42 0.76 -0.20
N PHE A 293 13.64 0.28 -1.41
CA PHE A 293 12.62 -0.02 -2.40
C PHE A 293 12.66 -1.52 -2.72
N CYS A 294 11.51 -2.13 -2.85
CA CYS A 294 11.34 -3.44 -3.44
C CYS A 294 11.05 -3.23 -4.93
N LEU A 295 11.79 -3.86 -5.82
CA LEU A 295 11.65 -3.72 -7.26
C LEU A 295 11.00 -4.97 -7.88
N PRO A 296 10.10 -4.80 -8.83
CA PRO A 296 9.52 -3.53 -9.25
C PRO A 296 8.65 -2.90 -8.15
N VAL A 297 8.61 -1.57 -8.07
CA VAL A 297 7.95 -0.81 -6.98
C VAL A 297 6.43 -1.10 -6.86
N PHE A 298 5.88 -1.80 -7.80
CA PHE A 298 4.47 -2.19 -7.89
C PHE A 298 4.23 -3.70 -7.68
N ALA A 299 5.24 -4.43 -7.24
CA ALA A 299 5.08 -5.82 -6.83
C ALA A 299 4.62 -5.92 -5.38
#